data_c82be2d5746cd3974597f0a028849116
#
_entry.id   c82be2d5746cd3974597f0a028849116
#
_cell.length_a   1.000
_cell.length_b   1.000
_cell.length_c   1.000
_cell.angle_alpha   90.00
_cell.angle_beta   90.00
_cell.angle_gamma   90.00
#
_symmetry.space_group_name_H-M   'P 1'
#
loop_
_entity.id
_entity.type
_entity.pdbx_description
1 polymer ?
#
loop_
_entity_poly.entity_id
_entity_poly.type
_entity_poly.pdbx_seq_one_letter_code
_entity_poly.pdbx_strand_id
1 'polypeptide(L)'
;MNDKKFLLKEFTAFEYNDLDLDKREEGKPLVLNGILQKANTLNQNGRVYPRHILEREIRNYEKLIRENRAFGELDHANEPIVNMKNISHVIREIWMEGDVVYGKVEILDTPCGKIIESIIKAKCKPGISSRALGSLQRENNVNVVQDDLQIICWDFVSEPSTPNAFMTLSEAKIIDGETARKAFKKSDFVERAANEILSLKTK
;
A
#
# COMPACT_ATOMS: atom_id res chain seq x y z
N MET A 1 -27.11 -7.86 4.38
CA MET A 1 -25.74 -8.04 4.86
C MET A 1 -25.10 -6.67 5.06
N ASN A 2 -24.55 -6.42 6.23
CA ASN A 2 -23.98 -5.10 6.54
C ASN A 2 -22.57 -5.04 5.92
N ASP A 3 -22.43 -4.43 4.73
CA ASP A 3 -21.15 -4.25 4.04
C ASP A 3 -20.28 -3.19 4.76
N LYS A 4 -19.81 -3.54 5.95
CA LYS A 4 -18.86 -2.69 6.68
C LYS A 4 -17.48 -2.84 6.04
N LYS A 5 -17.02 -1.81 5.34
CA LYS A 5 -15.64 -1.71 4.87
C LYS A 5 -14.79 -0.94 5.88
N PHE A 6 -13.56 -1.39 6.06
CA PHE A 6 -12.58 -0.77 6.95
C PHE A 6 -11.48 -0.11 6.13
N LEU A 7 -10.97 0.99 6.63
CA LEU A 7 -9.71 1.57 6.14
C LEU A 7 -8.56 0.78 6.79
N LEU A 8 -7.92 -0.07 6.00
CA LEU A 8 -6.82 -0.92 6.43
C LEU A 8 -5.50 -0.19 6.18
N LYS A 9 -4.62 -0.17 7.18
CA LYS A 9 -3.28 0.40 7.11
C LYS A 9 -2.29 -0.65 7.61
N GLU A 10 -1.27 -0.95 6.79
CA GLU A 10 -0.30 -2.00 7.10
C GLU A 10 1.12 -1.48 6.96
N PHE A 11 1.89 -1.67 8.00
CA PHE A 11 3.28 -1.27 8.05
C PHE A 11 4.22 -2.40 7.57
N THR A 12 5.22 -2.03 6.78
CA THR A 12 6.38 -2.86 6.49
C THR A 12 7.62 -1.97 6.57
N ALA A 13 8.68 -2.40 7.29
CA ALA A 13 9.94 -1.68 7.25
C ALA A 13 10.44 -1.65 5.81
N PHE A 14 10.68 -0.47 5.26
CA PHE A 14 11.16 -0.33 3.90
C PHE A 14 12.65 -0.63 3.88
N GLU A 15 13.00 -1.81 3.37
CA GLU A 15 14.38 -2.22 3.16
C GLU A 15 14.79 -1.80 1.75
N TYR A 16 15.68 -0.83 1.65
CA TYR A 16 16.27 -0.39 0.39
C TYR A 16 17.76 -0.75 0.32
N ASN A 17 18.27 -0.88 -0.89
CA ASN A 17 19.68 -1.17 -1.09
C ASN A 17 20.51 0.12 -0.99
N ASP A 18 21.34 0.25 0.05
CA ASP A 18 22.22 1.41 0.28
C ASP A 18 23.16 1.72 -0.92
N LEU A 19 23.42 0.72 -1.77
CA LEU A 19 24.27 0.88 -2.96
C LEU A 19 23.66 1.84 -4.01
N ASP A 20 22.36 2.07 -3.97
CA ASP A 20 21.67 2.95 -4.91
C ASP A 20 21.87 4.44 -4.54
N LEU A 21 22.12 4.74 -3.28
CA LEU A 21 22.41 6.11 -2.80
C LEU A 21 23.75 6.64 -3.27
N ASP A 22 24.79 5.79 -3.20
CA ASP A 22 26.16 6.17 -3.54
C ASP A 22 26.38 6.28 -5.07
N LYS A 23 25.49 5.69 -5.88
CA LYS A 23 25.55 5.71 -7.35
C LYS A 23 24.71 6.80 -8.00
N ARG A 24 23.99 7.60 -7.20
CA ARG A 24 23.10 8.63 -7.72
C ARG A 24 23.91 9.71 -8.43
N GLU A 25 23.64 9.90 -9.72
CA GLU A 25 24.10 11.06 -10.47
C GLU A 25 23.36 12.31 -9.98
N GLU A 26 24.11 13.40 -9.80
CA GLU A 26 23.53 14.68 -9.38
C GLU A 26 22.42 15.12 -10.34
N GLY A 27 21.26 15.50 -9.80
CA GLY A 27 20.10 15.91 -10.58
C GLY A 27 19.14 14.79 -11.02
N LYS A 28 19.48 13.51 -10.83
CA LYS A 28 18.52 12.40 -11.09
C LYS A 28 17.59 12.17 -9.91
N PRO A 29 16.35 11.72 -10.17
CA PRO A 29 15.41 11.34 -9.12
C PRO A 29 15.99 10.26 -8.20
N LEU A 30 15.69 10.33 -6.90
CA LEU A 30 15.99 9.25 -5.96
C LEU A 30 14.97 8.12 -6.18
N VAL A 31 15.46 6.96 -6.59
CA VAL A 31 14.63 5.77 -6.82
C VAL A 31 15.09 4.66 -5.88
N LEU A 32 14.15 4.06 -5.17
CA LEU A 32 14.37 3.01 -4.18
C LEU A 32 13.64 1.74 -4.63
N ASN A 33 14.25 0.59 -4.36
CA ASN A 33 13.60 -0.71 -4.51
C ASN A 33 13.44 -1.33 -3.13
N GLY A 34 12.26 -1.87 -2.83
CA GLY A 34 12.02 -2.48 -1.53
C GLY A 34 10.75 -3.31 -1.45
N ILE A 35 10.59 -3.94 -0.30
CA ILE A 35 9.39 -4.71 0.03
C ILE A 35 8.28 -3.73 0.42
N LEU A 36 7.13 -3.86 -0.24
CA LEU A 36 5.93 -3.07 0.04
C LEU A 36 4.96 -3.79 0.97
N GLN A 37 4.82 -5.13 0.82
CA GLN A 37 3.88 -5.93 1.59
C GLN A 37 4.21 -7.42 1.51
N LYS A 38 3.65 -8.24 2.43
CA LYS A 38 3.77 -9.71 2.40
C LYS A 38 2.39 -10.35 2.44
N ALA A 39 2.18 -11.35 1.58
CA ALA A 39 1.02 -12.22 1.59
C ALA A 39 1.18 -13.36 2.61
N ASN A 40 0.08 -14.03 2.96
CA ASN A 40 0.02 -15.24 3.76
C ASN A 40 0.79 -15.17 5.11
N THR A 41 1.19 -13.97 5.52
CA THR A 41 1.96 -13.73 6.74
C THR A 41 1.13 -12.91 7.72
N LEU A 42 1.09 -13.33 8.98
CA LEU A 42 0.47 -12.54 10.05
C LEU A 42 1.30 -11.26 10.25
N ASN A 43 0.70 -10.13 9.99
CA ASN A 43 1.36 -8.84 10.18
C ASN A 43 1.19 -8.31 11.62
N GLN A 44 1.81 -7.16 11.92
CA GLN A 44 1.78 -6.57 13.26
C GLN A 44 0.39 -6.12 13.70
N ASN A 45 -0.55 -5.91 12.75
CA ASN A 45 -1.94 -5.57 13.03
C ASN A 45 -2.84 -6.81 13.23
N GLY A 46 -2.26 -8.00 13.33
CA GLY A 46 -3.00 -9.25 13.49
C GLY A 46 -3.81 -9.63 12.26
N ARG A 47 -3.36 -9.22 11.06
CA ARG A 47 -4.05 -9.47 9.79
C ARG A 47 -3.22 -10.35 8.87
N VAL A 48 -3.92 -11.17 8.09
CA VAL A 48 -3.35 -11.95 6.98
C VAL A 48 -4.01 -11.52 5.68
N TYR A 49 -3.17 -11.26 4.69
CA TYR A 49 -3.59 -10.95 3.32
C TYR A 49 -3.40 -12.19 2.45
N PRO A 50 -4.47 -12.87 2.01
CA PRO A 50 -4.36 -14.00 1.10
C PRO A 50 -3.64 -13.61 -0.19
N ARG A 51 -2.75 -14.48 -0.67
CA ARG A 51 -1.90 -14.23 -1.85
C ARG A 51 -2.74 -13.85 -3.08
N HIS A 52 -3.80 -14.61 -3.37
CA HIS A 52 -4.63 -14.36 -4.55
C HIS A 52 -5.29 -12.98 -4.54
N ILE A 53 -5.62 -12.45 -3.36
CA ILE A 53 -6.18 -11.09 -3.18
C ILE A 53 -5.09 -10.05 -3.50
N LEU A 54 -3.88 -10.19 -2.96
CA LEU A 54 -2.79 -9.26 -3.26
C LEU A 54 -2.38 -9.32 -4.73
N GLU A 55 -2.28 -10.50 -5.33
CA GLU A 55 -1.99 -10.65 -6.76
C GLU A 55 -3.02 -9.93 -7.65
N ARG A 56 -4.31 -10.03 -7.30
CA ARG A 56 -5.36 -9.28 -7.99
C ARG A 56 -5.18 -7.77 -7.81
N GLU A 57 -4.95 -7.32 -6.58
CA GLU A 57 -4.82 -5.90 -6.28
C GLU A 57 -3.58 -5.27 -6.91
N ILE A 58 -2.47 -6.00 -7.03
CA ILE A 58 -1.29 -5.56 -7.76
C ILE A 58 -1.62 -5.33 -9.23
N ARG A 59 -2.30 -6.28 -9.89
CA ARG A 59 -2.76 -6.10 -11.28
C ARG A 59 -3.68 -4.88 -11.43
N ASN A 60 -4.57 -4.65 -10.46
CA ASN A 60 -5.43 -3.46 -10.46
C ASN A 60 -4.62 -2.17 -10.30
N TYR A 61 -3.60 -2.20 -9.44
CA TYR A 61 -2.75 -1.03 -9.15
C TYR A 61 -1.83 -0.64 -10.32
N GLU A 62 -1.45 -1.60 -11.18
CA GLU A 62 -0.68 -1.34 -12.40
C GLU A 62 -1.32 -0.28 -13.30
N LYS A 63 -2.65 -0.14 -13.28
CA LYS A 63 -3.34 0.94 -13.99
C LYS A 63 -2.88 2.32 -13.52
N LEU A 64 -2.78 2.52 -12.21
CA LEU A 64 -2.32 3.80 -11.64
C LEU A 64 -0.86 4.08 -12.04
N ILE A 65 -0.04 3.03 -12.13
CA ILE A 65 1.36 3.14 -12.58
C ILE A 65 1.41 3.56 -14.05
N ARG A 66 0.68 2.87 -14.94
CA ARG A 66 0.60 3.21 -16.36
C ARG A 66 0.11 4.65 -16.61
N GLU A 67 -0.81 5.12 -15.78
CA GLU A 67 -1.36 6.48 -15.84
C GLU A 67 -0.49 7.52 -15.10
N ASN A 68 0.68 7.13 -14.55
CA ASN A 68 1.54 7.98 -13.73
C ASN A 68 0.82 8.64 -12.54
N ARG A 69 -0.09 7.91 -11.88
CA ARG A 69 -0.94 8.37 -10.76
C ARG A 69 -0.78 7.54 -9.49
N ALA A 70 0.18 6.63 -9.45
CA ALA A 70 0.45 5.75 -8.31
C ALA A 70 1.17 6.50 -7.17
N PHE A 71 0.58 7.61 -6.72
CA PHE A 71 1.14 8.47 -5.68
C PHE A 71 0.99 7.86 -4.28
N GLY A 72 2.00 8.14 -3.42
CA GLY A 72 1.93 7.89 -2.00
C GLY A 72 2.27 9.13 -1.19
N GLU A 73 1.81 9.16 0.04
CA GLU A 73 1.93 10.30 0.95
C GLU A 73 3.07 10.11 1.96
N LEU A 74 3.49 11.22 2.56
CA LEU A 74 4.19 11.23 3.83
C LEU A 74 3.14 11.19 4.92
N ASP A 75 3.23 10.19 5.79
CA ASP A 75 2.24 9.79 6.77
C ASP A 75 0.89 9.34 6.21
N HIS A 76 0.16 8.56 7.01
CA HIS A 76 -1.16 8.10 6.63
C HIS A 76 -2.22 9.17 6.79
N ALA A 77 -2.91 9.50 5.71
CA ALA A 77 -4.17 10.20 5.81
C ALA A 77 -5.24 9.32 6.50
N ASN A 78 -6.19 9.96 7.16
CA ASN A 78 -7.39 9.29 7.70
C ASN A 78 -8.52 9.14 6.66
N GLU A 79 -8.22 9.47 5.41
CA GLU A 79 -9.16 9.46 4.30
C GLU A 79 -8.71 8.43 3.24
N PRO A 80 -9.65 7.83 2.48
CA PRO A 80 -9.32 6.88 1.43
C PRO A 80 -8.79 7.55 0.15
N ILE A 81 -8.70 8.87 0.09
CA ILE A 81 -8.25 9.63 -1.08
C ILE A 81 -6.85 10.17 -0.78
N VAL A 82 -5.95 10.05 -1.77
CA VAL A 82 -4.60 10.61 -1.67
C VAL A 82 -4.68 12.14 -1.68
N ASN A 83 -4.08 12.77 -0.66
CA ASN A 83 -4.02 14.22 -0.54
C ASN A 83 -2.79 14.75 -1.30
N MET A 84 -3.02 15.52 -2.35
CA MET A 84 -1.97 16.09 -3.19
C MET A 84 -0.93 16.93 -2.43
N LYS A 85 -1.30 17.52 -1.30
CA LYS A 85 -0.37 18.33 -0.48
C LYS A 85 0.68 17.47 0.24
N ASN A 86 0.38 16.19 0.48
CA ASN A 86 1.21 15.27 1.27
C ASN A 86 2.01 14.31 0.36
N ILE A 87 1.86 14.41 -0.96
CA ILE A 87 2.58 13.51 -1.88
C ILE A 87 4.07 13.65 -1.67
N SER A 88 4.71 12.51 -1.41
CA SER A 88 6.17 12.39 -1.23
C SER A 88 6.84 11.57 -2.33
N HIS A 89 6.11 10.65 -2.96
CA HIS A 89 6.67 9.70 -3.91
C HIS A 89 5.62 9.16 -4.90
N VAL A 90 6.09 8.42 -5.88
CA VAL A 90 5.28 7.67 -6.83
C VAL A 90 5.83 6.26 -7.00
N ILE A 91 4.95 5.26 -7.05
CA ILE A 91 5.32 3.88 -7.38
C ILE A 91 5.48 3.79 -8.91
N ARG A 92 6.66 3.38 -9.38
CA ARG A 92 6.98 3.22 -10.81
C ARG A 92 6.79 1.82 -11.31
N GLU A 93 7.09 0.84 -10.46
CA GLU A 93 6.93 -0.57 -10.75
C GLU A 93 6.44 -1.30 -9.50
N ILE A 94 5.66 -2.34 -9.69
CA ILE A 94 5.21 -3.24 -8.62
C ILE A 94 5.18 -4.66 -9.17
N TRP A 95 5.65 -5.62 -8.38
CA TRP A 95 5.60 -7.02 -8.77
C TRP A 95 5.56 -7.92 -7.54
N MET A 96 5.35 -9.20 -7.76
CA MET A 96 5.28 -10.19 -6.69
C MET A 96 6.25 -11.34 -6.96
N GLU A 97 7.06 -11.68 -5.96
CA GLU A 97 7.92 -12.87 -5.97
C GLU A 97 7.55 -13.75 -4.75
N GLY A 98 7.04 -14.94 -5.01
CA GLY A 98 6.48 -15.76 -3.94
C GLY A 98 5.36 -15.02 -3.21
N ASP A 99 5.47 -14.89 -1.91
CA ASP A 99 4.50 -14.17 -1.06
C ASP A 99 4.92 -12.71 -0.77
N VAL A 100 5.95 -12.20 -1.43
CA VAL A 100 6.48 -10.86 -1.19
C VAL A 100 6.12 -9.93 -2.33
N VAL A 101 5.53 -8.79 -2.00
CA VAL A 101 5.26 -7.68 -2.92
C VAL A 101 6.44 -6.72 -2.88
N TYR A 102 7.05 -6.49 -4.02
CA TYR A 102 8.12 -5.52 -4.21
C TYR A 102 7.65 -4.31 -5.00
N GLY A 103 8.32 -3.20 -4.81
CA GLY A 103 8.06 -1.99 -5.58
C GLY A 103 9.30 -1.17 -5.84
N LYS A 104 9.24 -0.41 -6.94
CA LYS A 104 10.18 0.62 -7.31
C LYS A 104 9.54 1.97 -7.04
N VAL A 105 10.12 2.71 -6.11
CA VAL A 105 9.56 3.94 -5.54
C VAL A 105 10.47 5.11 -5.91
N GLU A 106 9.92 6.08 -6.63
CA GLU A 106 10.60 7.33 -6.98
C GLU A 106 10.18 8.43 -6.00
N ILE A 107 11.16 9.01 -5.30
CA ILE A 107 10.94 10.16 -4.42
C ILE A 107 10.79 11.42 -5.26
N LEU A 108 9.69 12.12 -5.07
CA LEU A 108 9.37 13.33 -5.84
C LEU A 108 9.97 14.59 -5.19
N ASP A 109 10.29 15.59 -6.01
CA ASP A 109 10.77 16.90 -5.55
C ASP A 109 9.62 17.77 -5.00
N THR A 110 8.88 17.22 -4.04
CA THR A 110 7.84 17.89 -3.26
C THR A 110 8.37 18.21 -1.86
N PRO A 111 7.72 19.10 -1.09
CA PRO A 111 8.11 19.34 0.30
C PRO A 111 8.18 18.06 1.13
N CYS A 112 7.20 17.16 0.97
CA CYS A 112 7.16 15.88 1.68
C CYS A 112 8.21 14.88 1.16
N GLY A 113 8.49 14.88 -0.14
CA GLY A 113 9.57 14.06 -0.72
C GLY A 113 10.95 14.48 -0.25
N LYS A 114 11.20 15.79 -0.08
CA LYS A 114 12.46 16.30 0.50
C LYS A 114 12.69 15.83 1.94
N ILE A 115 11.63 15.69 2.72
CA ILE A 115 11.73 15.11 4.07
C ILE A 115 12.19 13.66 3.97
N ILE A 116 11.57 12.84 3.12
CA ILE A 116 11.97 11.44 2.91
C ILE A 116 13.41 11.35 2.39
N GLU A 117 13.79 12.17 1.41
CA GLU A 117 15.16 12.20 0.88
C GLU A 117 16.18 12.53 1.99
N SER A 118 15.85 13.46 2.88
CA SER A 118 16.72 13.83 4.01
C SER A 118 16.87 12.70 5.03
N ILE A 119 15.78 11.99 5.33
CA ILE A 119 15.77 10.82 6.21
C ILE A 119 16.68 9.71 5.64
N ILE A 120 16.53 9.43 4.34
CA ILE A 120 17.32 8.39 3.65
C ILE A 120 18.80 8.79 3.58
N LYS A 121 19.12 10.05 3.25
CA LYS A 121 20.51 10.56 3.27
C LYS A 121 21.17 10.47 4.64
N ALA A 122 20.39 10.60 5.70
CA ALA A 122 20.84 10.38 7.08
C ALA A 122 21.00 8.89 7.44
N LYS A 123 20.80 7.96 6.47
CA LYS A 123 20.84 6.50 6.66
C LYS A 123 19.79 5.99 7.65
N CYS A 124 18.70 6.73 7.84
CA CYS A 124 17.55 6.31 8.60
C CYS A 124 16.59 5.52 7.69
N LYS A 125 15.90 4.53 8.26
CA LYS A 125 15.00 3.63 7.52
C LYS A 125 13.54 4.03 7.75
N PRO A 126 12.87 4.73 6.82
CA PRO A 126 11.46 4.97 6.91
C PRO A 126 10.69 3.66 6.71
N GLY A 127 9.51 3.56 7.29
CA GLY A 127 8.58 2.49 7.01
C GLY A 127 7.77 2.76 5.75
N ILE A 128 7.20 1.71 5.16
CA ILE A 128 6.17 1.83 4.14
C ILE A 128 4.93 1.07 4.59
N SER A 129 3.76 1.60 4.28
CA SER A 129 2.50 1.07 4.77
C SER A 129 1.43 1.14 3.69
N SER A 130 0.77 0.02 3.41
CA SER A 130 -0.37 0.04 2.49
C SER A 130 -1.60 0.66 3.14
N ARG A 131 -2.33 1.43 2.36
CA ARG A 131 -3.64 1.98 2.70
C ARG A 131 -4.67 1.40 1.73
N ALA A 132 -5.71 0.76 2.28
CA ALA A 132 -6.69 0.03 1.50
C ALA A 132 -8.08 0.12 2.13
N LEU A 133 -9.11 -0.18 1.34
CA LEU A 133 -10.48 -0.42 1.80
C LEU A 133 -10.77 -1.91 1.67
N GLY A 134 -11.38 -2.50 2.68
CA GLY A 134 -11.77 -3.90 2.64
C GLY A 134 -12.46 -4.36 3.90
N SER A 135 -13.03 -5.55 3.87
CA SER A 135 -13.60 -6.22 5.02
C SER A 135 -12.64 -7.25 5.61
N LEU A 136 -12.88 -7.59 6.87
CA LEU A 136 -12.10 -8.57 7.62
C LEU A 136 -13.03 -9.65 8.13
N GLN A 137 -12.60 -10.89 8.02
CA GLN A 137 -13.26 -12.03 8.65
C GLN A 137 -12.30 -12.63 9.70
N ARG A 138 -12.82 -12.94 10.88
CA ARG A 138 -12.00 -13.57 11.93
C ARG A 138 -12.01 -15.09 11.75
N GLU A 139 -10.83 -15.65 11.52
CA GLU A 139 -10.59 -17.09 11.36
C GLU A 139 -9.46 -17.51 12.30
N ASN A 140 -9.71 -18.52 13.15
CA ASN A 140 -8.70 -19.06 14.08
C ASN A 140 -7.93 -17.98 14.86
N ASN A 141 -8.63 -16.96 15.38
CA ASN A 141 -8.05 -15.80 16.08
C ASN A 141 -7.21 -14.83 15.22
N VAL A 142 -7.21 -14.99 13.91
CA VAL A 142 -6.56 -14.10 12.95
C VAL A 142 -7.60 -13.35 12.13
N ASN A 143 -7.34 -12.10 11.81
CA ASN A 143 -8.19 -11.33 10.91
C ASN A 143 -7.72 -11.55 9.45
N VAL A 144 -8.54 -12.25 8.67
CA VAL A 144 -8.26 -12.52 7.25
C VAL A 144 -8.94 -11.47 6.39
N VAL A 145 -8.15 -10.81 5.54
CA VAL A 145 -8.64 -9.82 4.58
C VAL A 145 -9.46 -10.51 3.51
N GLN A 146 -10.60 -9.92 3.16
CA GLN A 146 -11.57 -10.52 2.25
C GLN A 146 -11.42 -10.03 0.81
N ASP A 147 -12.15 -10.69 -0.11
CA ASP A 147 -12.07 -10.44 -1.57
C ASP A 147 -12.51 -9.03 -2.00
N ASP A 148 -13.16 -8.26 -1.14
CA ASP A 148 -13.55 -6.88 -1.41
C ASP A 148 -12.42 -5.86 -1.17
N LEU A 149 -11.20 -6.32 -0.91
CA LEU A 149 -10.02 -5.46 -0.75
C LEU A 149 -9.80 -4.57 -1.99
N GLN A 150 -9.46 -3.32 -1.74
CA GLN A 150 -9.10 -2.34 -2.76
C GLN A 150 -7.92 -1.51 -2.23
N ILE A 151 -6.74 -1.73 -2.80
CA ILE A 151 -5.54 -0.94 -2.45
C ILE A 151 -5.66 0.46 -3.04
N ILE A 152 -5.38 1.46 -2.20
CA ILE A 152 -5.39 2.89 -2.54
C ILE A 152 -3.97 3.33 -2.89
N CYS A 153 -3.03 3.11 -1.98
CA CYS A 153 -1.64 3.52 -2.11
C CYS A 153 -0.75 2.81 -1.09
N TRP A 154 0.54 3.05 -1.18
CA TRP A 154 1.52 2.82 -0.13
C TRP A 154 2.08 4.17 0.30
N ASP A 155 2.14 4.44 1.61
CA ASP A 155 2.58 5.69 2.20
C ASP A 155 3.88 5.49 3.00
N PHE A 156 4.78 6.47 3.00
CA PHE A 156 5.91 6.47 3.94
C PHE A 156 5.46 6.88 5.33
N VAL A 157 5.87 6.12 6.34
CA VAL A 157 5.50 6.34 7.75
C VAL A 157 6.71 6.26 8.69
N SER A 158 6.63 6.94 9.84
CA SER A 158 7.74 7.02 10.81
C SER A 158 7.88 5.78 11.67
N GLU A 159 6.78 5.14 12.06
CA GLU A 159 6.79 4.01 12.99
C GLU A 159 5.85 2.88 12.63
N PRO A 160 6.32 1.63 12.87
CA PRO A 160 5.41 0.51 13.01
C PRO A 160 4.60 0.71 14.29
N SER A 161 3.32 0.40 14.25
CA SER A 161 2.54 0.18 15.45
C SER A 161 3.35 -0.69 16.41
N THR A 162 3.49 -0.24 17.64
CA THR A 162 4.36 -0.80 18.70
C THR A 162 4.44 -2.33 18.63
N PRO A 163 5.62 -2.94 18.68
CA PRO A 163 5.77 -4.39 18.76
C PRO A 163 4.91 -4.92 19.92
N ASN A 164 3.99 -5.85 19.67
CA ASN A 164 3.00 -6.41 20.58
C ASN A 164 1.73 -5.56 20.84
N ALA A 165 1.54 -4.40 20.25
CA ALA A 165 0.22 -3.77 20.23
C ALA A 165 -0.64 -4.48 19.18
N PHE A 166 -1.44 -5.45 19.64
CA PHE A 166 -2.48 -6.02 18.80
C PHE A 166 -3.54 -4.96 18.60
N MET A 167 -3.58 -4.36 17.39
CA MET A 167 -4.66 -3.48 17.01
C MET A 167 -5.95 -4.30 16.94
N THR A 168 -6.94 -3.88 17.70
CA THR A 168 -8.28 -4.47 17.64
C THR A 168 -9.03 -3.90 16.43
N LEU A 169 -10.09 -4.57 16.00
CA LEU A 169 -10.98 -4.06 14.93
C LEU A 169 -11.51 -2.64 15.17
N SER A 170 -11.46 -2.16 16.43
CA SER A 170 -11.87 -0.81 16.82
C SER A 170 -10.96 0.31 16.30
N GLU A 171 -9.73 -0.01 15.88
CA GLU A 171 -8.79 0.99 15.35
C GLU A 171 -8.90 1.19 13.83
N ALA A 172 -9.55 0.27 13.13
CA ALA A 172 -9.87 0.46 11.72
C ALA A 172 -11.05 1.43 11.58
N LYS A 173 -10.84 2.55 10.88
CA LYS A 173 -11.93 3.49 10.60
C LYS A 173 -12.96 2.81 9.68
N ILE A 174 -14.22 2.77 10.13
CA ILE A 174 -15.32 2.31 9.29
C ILE A 174 -15.61 3.41 8.26
N ILE A 175 -15.58 3.03 6.98
CA ILE A 175 -15.91 3.90 5.86
C ILE A 175 -17.28 3.48 5.33
N ASP A 176 -18.19 4.43 5.18
CA ASP A 176 -19.49 4.18 4.56
C ASP A 176 -19.34 3.91 3.05
N GLY A 177 -20.32 3.22 2.47
CA GLY A 177 -20.26 2.80 1.06
C GLY A 177 -20.23 3.96 0.07
N GLU A 178 -20.75 5.15 0.42
CA GLU A 178 -20.71 6.34 -0.44
C GLU A 178 -19.30 6.91 -0.50
N THR A 179 -18.62 7.05 0.63
CA THR A 179 -17.22 7.49 0.74
C THR A 179 -16.30 6.51 0.01
N ALA A 180 -16.52 5.20 0.17
CA ALA A 180 -15.76 4.18 -0.56
C ALA A 180 -15.94 4.31 -2.09
N ARG A 181 -17.15 4.57 -2.58
CA ARG A 181 -17.40 4.77 -4.03
C ARG A 181 -16.74 6.02 -4.58
N LYS A 182 -16.60 7.09 -3.80
CA LYS A 182 -15.92 8.32 -4.22
C LYS A 182 -14.41 8.13 -4.40
N ALA A 183 -13.80 7.16 -3.70
CA ALA A 183 -12.37 6.87 -3.79
C ALA A 183 -11.97 6.25 -5.15
N PHE A 184 -12.91 5.64 -5.88
CA PHE A 184 -12.65 4.93 -7.13
C PHE A 184 -13.57 5.42 -8.25
N LYS A 185 -13.01 5.59 -9.44
CA LYS A 185 -13.79 5.93 -10.64
C LYS A 185 -14.60 4.73 -11.11
N LYS A 186 -15.70 4.97 -11.83
CA LYS A 186 -16.53 3.88 -12.40
C LYS A 186 -15.73 2.95 -13.31
N SER A 187 -14.77 3.48 -14.08
CA SER A 187 -13.86 2.69 -14.92
C SER A 187 -13.01 1.70 -14.12
N ASP A 188 -12.64 2.04 -12.89
CA ASP A 188 -11.80 1.19 -12.04
C ASP A 188 -12.57 -0.05 -11.59
N PHE A 189 -13.87 0.05 -11.36
CA PHE A 189 -14.73 -1.10 -11.04
C PHE A 189 -14.85 -2.08 -12.21
N VAL A 190 -14.92 -1.59 -13.45
CA VAL A 190 -14.98 -2.44 -14.66
C VAL A 190 -13.66 -3.20 -14.83
N GLU A 191 -12.52 -2.54 -14.68
CA GLU A 191 -11.21 -3.17 -14.80
C GLU A 191 -10.97 -4.19 -13.67
N ARG A 192 -11.41 -3.90 -12.43
CA ARG A 192 -11.37 -4.85 -11.31
C ARG A 192 -12.19 -6.11 -11.60
N ALA A 193 -13.42 -5.97 -12.10
CA ALA A 193 -14.25 -7.10 -12.49
C ALA A 193 -13.59 -7.95 -13.58
N ALA A 194 -12.96 -7.33 -14.58
CA ALA A 194 -12.22 -8.04 -15.61
C ALA A 194 -11.03 -8.82 -15.03
N ASN A 195 -10.24 -8.21 -14.15
CA ASN A 195 -9.10 -8.85 -13.49
C ASN A 195 -9.54 -10.00 -12.55
N GLU A 196 -10.68 -9.87 -11.89
CA GLU A 196 -11.26 -10.93 -11.07
C GLU A 196 -11.63 -12.15 -11.94
N ILE A 197 -12.30 -11.94 -13.07
CA ILE A 197 -12.62 -13.02 -14.04
C ILE A 197 -11.34 -13.70 -14.55
N LEU A 198 -10.29 -12.93 -14.86
CA LEU A 198 -9.01 -13.48 -15.31
C LEU A 198 -8.34 -14.32 -14.22
N SER A 199 -8.40 -13.90 -12.96
CA SER A 199 -7.81 -14.63 -11.84
C SER A 199 -8.50 -15.96 -11.56
N LEU A 200 -9.80 -16.09 -11.88
CA LEU A 200 -10.55 -17.34 -11.74
C LEU A 200 -10.18 -18.38 -12.82
N LYS A 201 -9.66 -17.94 -13.97
CA LYS A 201 -9.24 -18.84 -15.07
C LYS A 201 -7.82 -19.42 -14.88
N THR A 202 -7.06 -18.93 -13.91
CA THR A 202 -5.68 -19.35 -13.64
C THR A 202 -5.57 -20.27 -12.41
N LYS A 203 -6.68 -20.67 -11.84
CA LYS A 203 -6.83 -21.75 -10.86
C LYS A 203 -7.31 -23.01 -11.57
#